data_2e3be237d7eea6cec509a2bf4d382262
#
_entry.id   2e3be237d7eea6cec509a2bf4d382262
#
_cell.length_a   1.000
_cell.length_b   1.000
_cell.length_c   1.000
_cell.angle_alpha   90.00
_cell.angle_beta   90.00
_cell.angle_gamma   90.00
#
_symmetry.space_group_name_H-M   'P 1'
#
loop_
_entity.id
_entity.type
_entity.pdbx_description
1 polymer ?
#
loop_
_entity_poly.entity_id
_entity_poly.type
_entity_poly.pdbx_seq_one_letter_code
_entity_poly.pdbx_strand_id
1 'polypeptide(L)'
;MKHVGSALAVVLLTATGAWAKSASPPPTKPVPVTVDNFIRAETDLYFSNVVKEKGFGKFLHNRQVTPINKQLVVRSNRDTVYSAAVFDLDAGPVTIVLPDAGTRFMSMQIITEDHLSPLVAYKPGSHTVTREEMGTRYILAAVRILVDPSDVGDLEEVHALQDAIRVEQAGAGKFEVPRWDPVSQKKIRDALSVLGATVPDSKHMFGTSQQVKPLRHLIGSAVAWGGNPETEAAYLNVTPTRNDGTTLYRLTVREVPVDGFWSITVYNAKGYMEANKYDAYSLNSITAKKRLDGSVAVQFGGCNGKIANCLPIMKGWNYIVRLYRPHPEILNGTWVFPEAEPMK
;
A
#
# COMPACT_ATOMS: atom_id res chain seq x y z
N MET A 1 46.92 88.82 5.87
CA MET A 1 47.01 87.41 6.31
C MET A 1 45.65 86.78 5.98
N LYS A 2 45.59 85.97 4.91
CA LYS A 2 44.36 85.37 4.36
C LYS A 2 44.34 83.86 4.69
N HIS A 3 43.38 83.46 5.45
CA HIS A 3 43.18 82.02 5.70
C HIS A 3 42.31 81.46 4.59
N VAL A 4 42.81 80.42 3.90
CA VAL A 4 42.08 79.60 2.90
C VAL A 4 41.53 78.38 3.62
N GLY A 5 40.20 78.28 3.66
CA GLY A 5 39.51 77.10 4.17
C GLY A 5 39.25 76.13 3.06
N SER A 6 39.77 74.92 3.19
CA SER A 6 39.47 73.82 2.28
C SER A 6 38.14 73.07 2.70
N ALA A 7 37.18 73.08 1.82
CA ALA A 7 35.95 72.29 1.99
C ALA A 7 36.17 70.90 1.46
N LEU A 8 35.98 69.90 2.35
CA LEU A 8 36.00 68.47 2.01
C LEU A 8 34.58 68.02 1.53
N ALA A 9 34.45 67.70 0.29
CA ALA A 9 33.21 67.13 -0.24
C ALA A 9 33.16 65.61 0.00
N VAL A 10 32.23 65.18 0.84
CA VAL A 10 31.93 63.74 1.04
C VAL A 10 30.95 63.29 -0.04
N VAL A 11 31.41 62.44 -0.94
CA VAL A 11 30.56 61.76 -1.95
C VAL A 11 29.97 60.49 -1.30
N LEU A 12 28.68 60.51 -0.99
CA LEU A 12 27.91 59.31 -0.60
C LEU A 12 27.58 58.50 -1.87
N LEU A 13 28.29 57.38 -2.05
CA LEU A 13 27.87 56.35 -3.00
C LEU A 13 26.74 55.52 -2.40
N THR A 14 25.51 55.76 -2.88
CA THR A 14 24.36 54.86 -2.63
C THR A 14 24.46 53.67 -3.55
N ALA A 15 24.90 52.53 -3.01
CA ALA A 15 24.83 51.26 -3.71
C ALA A 15 23.38 50.78 -3.71
N THR A 16 22.66 50.98 -4.81
CA THR A 16 21.38 50.31 -5.07
C THR A 16 21.61 48.87 -5.44
N GLY A 17 21.60 47.98 -4.41
CA GLY A 17 21.62 46.55 -4.64
C GLY A 17 20.33 46.11 -5.36
N ALA A 18 20.40 45.92 -6.67
CA ALA A 18 19.36 45.21 -7.41
C ALA A 18 19.38 43.74 -7.01
N TRP A 19 18.42 43.37 -6.21
CA TRP A 19 18.15 41.95 -5.95
C TRP A 19 17.67 41.32 -7.26
N ALA A 20 18.55 40.63 -7.98
CA ALA A 20 18.17 39.77 -9.08
C ALA A 20 17.23 38.69 -8.52
N LYS A 21 15.94 38.78 -8.82
CA LYS A 21 15.02 37.64 -8.64
C LYS A 21 15.60 36.49 -9.41
N SER A 22 16.08 35.46 -8.70
CA SER A 22 16.45 34.18 -9.28
C SER A 22 15.24 33.71 -10.10
N ALA A 23 15.36 33.74 -11.42
CA ALA A 23 14.37 33.19 -12.31
C ALA A 23 14.32 31.69 -12.03
N SER A 24 13.12 31.18 -11.66
CA SER A 24 12.89 29.75 -11.58
C SER A 24 13.31 29.10 -12.92
N PRO A 25 14.03 27.97 -12.90
CA PRO A 25 14.42 27.33 -14.15
C PRO A 25 13.15 27.06 -14.98
N PRO A 26 13.23 27.14 -16.32
CA PRO A 26 12.06 26.92 -17.17
C PRO A 26 11.49 25.52 -16.89
N PRO A 27 10.15 25.36 -16.89
CA PRO A 27 9.53 24.09 -16.62
C PRO A 27 10.04 23.06 -17.62
N THR A 28 10.74 22.03 -17.13
CA THR A 28 11.17 20.93 -17.98
C THR A 28 9.97 20.30 -18.67
N LYS A 29 10.07 20.03 -19.99
CA LYS A 29 8.98 19.35 -20.72
C LYS A 29 8.65 18.04 -20.01
N PRO A 30 7.37 17.67 -19.89
CA PRO A 30 6.97 16.38 -19.34
C PRO A 30 7.62 15.24 -20.13
N VAL A 31 8.11 14.22 -19.42
CA VAL A 31 8.69 13.03 -20.03
C VAL A 31 7.56 12.09 -20.45
N PRO A 32 7.43 11.75 -21.75
CA PRO A 32 6.44 10.80 -22.21
C PRO A 32 6.62 9.42 -21.55
N VAL A 33 5.49 8.82 -21.12
CA VAL A 33 5.50 7.47 -20.59
C VAL A 33 5.23 6.48 -21.69
N THR A 34 6.10 5.48 -21.79
CA THR A 34 6.03 4.33 -22.71
C THR A 34 5.97 3.03 -21.88
N VAL A 35 5.82 1.90 -22.56
CA VAL A 35 5.86 0.59 -21.87
C VAL A 35 7.20 0.35 -21.15
N ASP A 36 8.30 0.91 -21.69
CA ASP A 36 9.66 0.67 -21.17
C ASP A 36 9.96 1.43 -19.86
N ASN A 37 9.30 2.57 -19.64
CA ASN A 37 9.50 3.39 -18.44
C ASN A 37 8.26 3.46 -17.52
N PHE A 38 7.19 2.72 -17.85
CA PHE A 38 5.92 2.77 -17.14
C PHE A 38 6.07 2.41 -15.67
N ILE A 39 6.79 1.32 -15.33
CA ILE A 39 6.95 0.85 -13.94
C ILE A 39 7.56 1.96 -13.09
N ARG A 40 8.61 2.61 -13.59
CA ARG A 40 9.28 3.73 -12.92
C ARG A 40 8.34 4.93 -12.76
N ALA A 41 7.68 5.33 -13.85
CA ALA A 41 6.75 6.46 -13.82
C ALA A 41 5.57 6.22 -12.87
N GLU A 42 5.05 5.00 -12.83
CA GLU A 42 3.97 4.60 -11.92
C GLU A 42 4.43 4.61 -10.46
N THR A 43 5.63 4.09 -10.19
CA THR A 43 6.20 4.09 -8.85
C THR A 43 6.49 5.50 -8.35
N ASP A 44 7.07 6.36 -9.21
CA ASP A 44 7.31 7.76 -8.87
C ASP A 44 6.02 8.52 -8.56
N LEU A 45 4.90 8.17 -9.20
CA LEU A 45 3.58 8.73 -8.88
C LEU A 45 3.15 8.36 -7.45
N TYR A 46 3.27 7.08 -7.07
CA TYR A 46 2.90 6.64 -5.72
C TYR A 46 3.85 7.20 -4.66
N PHE A 47 5.16 7.24 -4.93
CA PHE A 47 6.14 7.88 -4.05
C PHE A 47 5.83 9.37 -3.87
N SER A 48 5.56 10.08 -4.98
CA SER A 48 5.19 11.50 -4.95
C SER A 48 3.93 11.74 -4.10
N ASN A 49 2.95 10.83 -4.11
CA ASN A 49 1.75 10.96 -3.30
C ASN A 49 2.08 10.87 -1.80
N VAL A 50 2.93 9.92 -1.40
CA VAL A 50 3.39 9.80 0.00
C VAL A 50 4.20 11.03 0.42
N VAL A 51 5.08 11.52 -0.45
CA VAL A 51 5.89 12.74 -0.20
C VAL A 51 5.02 13.99 -0.03
N LYS A 52 3.99 14.16 -0.88
CA LYS A 52 3.01 15.28 -0.78
C LYS A 52 2.27 15.27 0.56
N GLU A 53 1.97 14.09 1.10
CA GLU A 53 1.34 13.90 2.41
C GLU A 53 2.36 13.93 3.56
N LYS A 54 3.61 14.43 3.28
CA LYS A 54 4.71 14.61 4.24
C LYS A 54 5.37 13.31 4.74
N GLY A 55 5.26 12.23 3.97
CA GLY A 55 5.92 10.95 4.24
C GLY A 55 7.31 10.84 3.61
N PHE A 56 8.12 11.91 3.56
CA PHE A 56 9.50 11.90 3.09
C PHE A 56 10.48 11.96 4.26
N GLY A 57 11.40 10.98 4.37
CA GLY A 57 12.34 10.83 5.46
C GLY A 57 11.72 10.49 6.82
N LYS A 58 10.41 10.31 6.87
CA LYS A 58 9.65 9.93 8.07
C LYS A 58 8.34 9.27 7.71
N PHE A 59 7.82 8.44 8.60
CA PHE A 59 6.54 7.77 8.37
C PHE A 59 5.34 8.71 8.44
N LEU A 60 4.48 8.57 7.44
CA LEU A 60 3.09 9.01 7.45
C LEU A 60 2.24 7.83 7.98
N HIS A 61 1.52 8.03 9.07
CA HIS A 61 0.67 7.02 9.68
C HIS A 61 -0.79 7.24 9.30
N ASN A 62 -1.37 6.29 8.56
CA ASN A 62 -2.81 6.22 8.38
C ASN A 62 -3.41 5.53 9.61
N ARG A 63 -4.08 6.31 10.46
CA ARG A 63 -4.61 5.84 11.76
C ARG A 63 -5.92 5.06 11.64
N GLN A 64 -6.56 5.11 10.48
CA GLN A 64 -7.82 4.44 10.20
C GLN A 64 -7.66 3.47 9.03
N VAL A 65 -8.44 2.40 9.06
CA VAL A 65 -8.59 1.55 7.88
C VAL A 65 -9.27 2.32 6.74
N THR A 66 -9.17 1.82 5.51
CA THR A 66 -9.73 2.50 4.33
C THR A 66 -11.19 2.93 4.54
N PRO A 67 -11.50 4.24 4.48
CA PRO A 67 -12.87 4.73 4.60
C PRO A 67 -13.73 4.28 3.42
N ILE A 68 -14.96 3.85 3.70
CA ILE A 68 -15.87 3.33 2.66
C ILE A 68 -16.22 4.39 1.61
N ASN A 69 -16.34 5.64 2.04
CA ASN A 69 -16.66 6.77 1.16
C ASN A 69 -15.43 7.38 0.44
N LYS A 70 -14.21 6.88 0.71
CA LYS A 70 -12.96 7.37 0.10
C LYS A 70 -12.01 6.21 -0.21
N GLN A 71 -12.46 5.30 -1.07
CA GLN A 71 -11.63 4.18 -1.54
C GLN A 71 -10.81 4.64 -2.74
N LEU A 72 -9.52 4.88 -2.54
CA LEU A 72 -8.61 5.44 -3.56
C LEU A 72 -8.22 4.39 -4.62
N VAL A 73 -8.32 3.10 -4.29
CA VAL A 73 -7.98 1.99 -5.17
C VAL A 73 -9.08 0.94 -5.13
N VAL A 74 -9.25 0.22 -6.24
CA VAL A 74 -10.14 -0.96 -6.29
C VAL A 74 -9.63 -2.04 -5.35
N ARG A 75 -10.53 -2.83 -4.78
CA ARG A 75 -10.21 -3.97 -3.91
C ARG A 75 -9.34 -3.58 -2.70
N SER A 76 -9.62 -2.39 -2.14
CA SER A 76 -8.94 -1.86 -0.95
C SER A 76 -8.99 -2.85 0.21
N ASN A 77 -7.91 -2.92 0.98
CA ASN A 77 -7.84 -3.68 2.22
C ASN A 77 -8.38 -2.86 3.41
N ARG A 78 -9.12 -3.51 4.32
CA ARG A 78 -9.57 -2.95 5.62
C ARG A 78 -9.11 -3.77 6.83
N ASP A 79 -8.23 -4.75 6.63
CA ASP A 79 -7.76 -5.60 7.72
C ASP A 79 -6.60 -4.95 8.49
N THR A 80 -5.90 -4.01 7.86
CA THR A 80 -4.71 -3.39 8.44
C THR A 80 -4.76 -1.88 8.34
N VAL A 81 -4.12 -1.20 9.29
CA VAL A 81 -3.69 0.20 9.10
C VAL A 81 -2.31 0.23 8.47
N TYR A 82 -1.98 1.35 7.86
CA TYR A 82 -0.75 1.52 7.10
C TYR A 82 0.10 2.67 7.64
N SER A 83 1.41 2.47 7.61
CA SER A 83 2.40 3.56 7.72
C SER A 83 3.31 3.50 6.51
N ALA A 84 3.56 4.63 5.86
CA ALA A 84 4.39 4.68 4.67
C ALA A 84 5.41 5.83 4.75
N ALA A 85 6.61 5.58 4.26
CA ALA A 85 7.66 6.58 4.13
C ALA A 85 8.46 6.36 2.85
N VAL A 86 8.87 7.45 2.20
CA VAL A 86 9.85 7.43 1.10
C VAL A 86 11.19 7.92 1.63
N PHE A 87 12.27 7.22 1.29
CA PHE A 87 13.62 7.54 1.71
C PHE A 87 14.54 7.72 0.50
N ASP A 88 15.43 8.72 0.58
CA ASP A 88 16.53 8.97 -0.38
C ASP A 88 17.79 8.25 0.10
N LEU A 89 18.17 7.15 -0.56
CA LEU A 89 19.33 6.36 -0.20
C LEU A 89 20.67 7.01 -0.65
N ASP A 90 20.63 8.05 -1.49
CA ASP A 90 21.82 8.86 -1.79
C ASP A 90 22.18 9.77 -0.61
N ALA A 91 21.26 10.02 0.33
CA ALA A 91 21.54 10.69 1.60
C ALA A 91 22.19 9.76 2.65
N GLY A 92 22.41 8.51 2.33
CA GLY A 92 22.99 7.46 3.16
C GLY A 92 22.03 6.31 3.46
N PRO A 93 22.52 5.23 4.06
CA PRO A 93 21.71 4.12 4.52
C PRO A 93 20.59 4.59 5.44
N VAL A 94 19.43 3.93 5.36
CA VAL A 94 18.33 4.14 6.32
C VAL A 94 18.14 2.90 7.17
N THR A 95 18.07 3.09 8.49
CA THR A 95 17.69 2.06 9.45
C THR A 95 16.29 2.34 9.96
N ILE A 96 15.40 1.37 9.76
CA ILE A 96 14.02 1.40 10.27
C ILE A 96 13.94 0.44 11.45
N VAL A 97 13.55 0.95 12.62
CA VAL A 97 13.41 0.13 13.82
C VAL A 97 11.95 -0.16 14.04
N LEU A 98 11.59 -1.44 13.91
CA LEU A 98 10.23 -1.91 14.19
C LEU A 98 10.07 -2.25 15.67
N PRO A 99 8.96 -1.83 16.31
CA PRO A 99 8.63 -2.24 17.68
C PRO A 99 8.29 -3.74 17.73
N ASP A 100 8.28 -4.27 18.94
CA ASP A 100 7.72 -5.61 19.18
C ASP A 100 6.20 -5.53 19.19
N ALA A 101 5.57 -6.20 18.24
CA ALA A 101 4.11 -6.31 18.12
C ALA A 101 3.56 -7.58 18.84
N GLY A 102 4.39 -8.32 19.56
CA GLY A 102 4.02 -9.58 20.21
C GLY A 102 3.50 -10.59 19.19
N THR A 103 2.27 -11.06 19.39
CA THR A 103 1.59 -12.00 18.48
C THR A 103 0.79 -11.33 17.37
N ARG A 104 0.69 -9.99 17.37
CA ARG A 104 -0.04 -9.24 16.36
C ARG A 104 0.73 -9.25 15.04
N PHE A 105 0.02 -9.51 13.93
CA PHE A 105 0.64 -9.38 12.61
C PHE A 105 1.06 -7.94 12.35
N MET A 106 2.36 -7.77 12.15
CA MET A 106 2.99 -6.54 11.68
C MET A 106 4.00 -6.92 10.59
N SER A 107 3.99 -6.20 9.49
CA SER A 107 4.97 -6.40 8.41
C SER A 107 5.48 -5.09 7.89
N MET A 108 6.75 -5.04 7.48
CA MET A 108 7.34 -3.95 6.71
C MET A 108 7.79 -4.48 5.36
N GLN A 109 7.27 -3.90 4.29
CA GLN A 109 7.68 -4.18 2.91
C GLN A 109 8.51 -3.01 2.40
N ILE A 110 9.68 -3.27 1.84
CA ILE A 110 10.46 -2.30 1.09
C ILE A 110 10.14 -2.43 -0.39
N ILE A 111 9.79 -1.32 -1.02
CA ILE A 111 9.47 -1.23 -2.45
C ILE A 111 10.48 -0.28 -3.08
N THR A 112 11.19 -0.75 -4.11
CA THR A 112 12.16 0.07 -4.88
C THR A 112 11.44 0.89 -5.95
N GLU A 113 12.14 1.86 -6.58
CA GLU A 113 11.58 2.61 -7.73
C GLU A 113 11.25 1.74 -8.93
N ASP A 114 11.84 0.54 -9.03
CA ASP A 114 11.52 -0.45 -10.06
C ASP A 114 10.36 -1.37 -9.64
N HIS A 115 9.64 -0.99 -8.57
CA HIS A 115 8.52 -1.74 -8.00
C HIS A 115 8.89 -3.16 -7.55
N LEU A 116 10.18 -3.42 -7.30
CA LEU A 116 10.63 -4.67 -6.70
C LEU A 116 10.46 -4.63 -5.19
N SER A 117 10.27 -5.79 -4.57
CA SER A 117 10.15 -5.95 -3.11
C SER A 117 11.27 -6.87 -2.61
N PRO A 118 12.49 -6.34 -2.41
CA PRO A 118 13.63 -7.15 -1.99
C PRO A 118 13.58 -7.57 -0.52
N LEU A 119 12.78 -6.90 0.31
CA LEU A 119 12.66 -7.17 1.73
C LEU A 119 11.20 -7.07 2.19
N VAL A 120 10.74 -8.13 2.88
CA VAL A 120 9.56 -8.10 3.75
C VAL A 120 9.98 -8.58 5.13
N ALA A 121 9.86 -7.71 6.15
CA ALA A 121 10.28 -7.98 7.52
C ALA A 121 9.07 -8.09 8.45
N TYR A 122 9.15 -9.03 9.40
CA TYR A 122 8.12 -9.28 10.43
C TYR A 122 8.67 -9.16 11.85
N LYS A 123 9.98 -9.30 12.01
CA LYS A 123 10.62 -9.30 13.33
C LYS A 123 10.84 -7.88 13.84
N PRO A 124 10.70 -7.63 15.16
CA PRO A 124 11.10 -6.38 15.76
C PRO A 124 12.61 -6.14 15.64
N GLY A 125 13.03 -4.90 15.82
CA GLY A 125 14.44 -4.50 15.79
C GLY A 125 14.80 -3.71 14.54
N SER A 126 16.10 -3.54 14.32
CA SER A 126 16.67 -2.67 13.29
C SER A 126 16.78 -3.39 11.94
N HIS A 127 16.30 -2.73 10.90
CA HIS A 127 16.38 -3.16 9.50
C HIS A 127 17.05 -2.05 8.70
N THR A 128 18.31 -2.26 8.33
CA THR A 128 19.08 -1.30 7.54
C THR A 128 19.02 -1.66 6.08
N VAL A 129 18.77 -0.67 5.22
CA VAL A 129 18.79 -0.81 3.76
C VAL A 129 19.72 0.22 3.14
N THR A 130 20.43 -0.18 2.10
CA THR A 130 21.43 0.63 1.42
C THR A 130 21.08 0.85 -0.05
N ARG A 131 21.68 1.88 -0.65
CA ARG A 131 21.55 2.17 -2.08
C ARG A 131 22.03 1.02 -2.97
N GLU A 132 23.10 0.35 -2.55
CA GLU A 132 23.69 -0.78 -3.26
C GLU A 132 22.76 -1.98 -3.30
N GLU A 133 22.20 -2.35 -2.13
CA GLU A 133 21.28 -3.51 -2.01
C GLU A 133 19.96 -3.27 -2.75
N MET A 134 19.43 -2.06 -2.68
CA MET A 134 18.13 -1.72 -3.29
C MET A 134 18.21 -1.45 -4.78
N GLY A 135 19.37 -1.09 -5.31
CA GLY A 135 19.59 -0.79 -6.72
C GLY A 135 18.96 0.53 -7.22
N THR A 136 18.13 1.21 -6.42
CA THR A 136 17.44 2.46 -6.76
C THR A 136 17.70 3.56 -5.73
N ARG A 137 17.63 4.84 -6.14
CA ARG A 137 17.84 5.99 -5.24
C ARG A 137 16.78 6.07 -4.16
N TYR A 138 15.52 5.92 -4.55
CA TYR A 138 14.42 5.98 -3.60
C TYR A 138 13.87 4.59 -3.31
N ILE A 139 13.39 4.45 -2.09
CA ILE A 139 12.57 3.32 -1.66
C ILE A 139 11.32 3.85 -0.94
N LEU A 140 10.28 3.03 -0.95
CA LEU A 140 9.15 3.21 -0.06
C LEU A 140 9.13 2.06 0.96
N ALA A 141 9.09 2.41 2.25
CA ALA A 141 8.80 1.46 3.31
C ALA A 141 7.31 1.51 3.64
N ALA A 142 6.62 0.38 3.50
CA ALA A 142 5.20 0.23 3.83
C ALA A 142 5.04 -0.72 5.01
N VAL A 143 4.59 -0.20 6.15
CA VAL A 143 4.28 -1.02 7.33
C VAL A 143 2.78 -1.27 7.39
N ARG A 144 2.38 -2.52 7.62
CA ARG A 144 1.00 -2.99 7.79
C ARG A 144 0.84 -3.58 9.18
N ILE A 145 -0.19 -3.18 9.92
CA ILE A 145 -0.50 -3.71 11.25
C ILE A 145 -1.95 -4.15 11.25
N LEU A 146 -2.19 -5.43 11.59
CA LEU A 146 -3.54 -6.01 11.70
C LEU A 146 -4.31 -5.33 12.82
N VAL A 147 -5.58 -5.02 12.57
CA VAL A 147 -6.44 -4.31 13.52
C VAL A 147 -7.88 -4.81 13.46
N ASP A 148 -8.56 -4.82 14.60
CA ASP A 148 -10.01 -4.83 14.66
C ASP A 148 -10.53 -3.37 14.68
N PRO A 149 -11.03 -2.83 13.56
CA PRO A 149 -11.44 -1.43 13.48
C PRO A 149 -12.70 -1.12 14.29
N SER A 150 -13.39 -2.13 14.83
CA SER A 150 -14.56 -1.98 15.69
C SER A 150 -14.21 -1.92 17.18
N ASP A 151 -12.98 -2.25 17.54
CA ASP A 151 -12.48 -2.20 18.91
C ASP A 151 -11.57 -0.97 19.11
N VAL A 152 -12.03 -0.02 19.94
CA VAL A 152 -11.29 1.21 20.22
C VAL A 152 -9.97 0.92 20.94
N GLY A 153 -9.94 -0.07 21.85
CA GLY A 153 -8.73 -0.47 22.56
C GLY A 153 -7.69 -1.06 21.59
N ASP A 154 -8.13 -1.87 20.64
CA ASP A 154 -7.27 -2.43 19.61
C ASP A 154 -6.68 -1.35 18.68
N LEU A 155 -7.47 -0.33 18.34
CA LEU A 155 -6.99 0.84 17.60
C LEU A 155 -5.93 1.62 18.39
N GLU A 156 -6.11 1.84 19.69
CA GLU A 156 -5.13 2.52 20.54
C GLU A 156 -3.79 1.76 20.61
N GLU A 157 -3.83 0.43 20.77
CA GLU A 157 -2.64 -0.41 20.74
C GLU A 157 -1.91 -0.31 19.40
N VAL A 158 -2.63 -0.37 18.29
CA VAL A 158 -2.05 -0.27 16.94
C VAL A 158 -1.46 1.12 16.69
N HIS A 159 -2.09 2.18 17.18
CA HIS A 159 -1.54 3.54 17.10
C HIS A 159 -0.23 3.66 17.90
N ALA A 160 -0.17 3.06 19.09
CA ALA A 160 1.08 3.03 19.87
C ALA A 160 2.21 2.29 19.13
N LEU A 161 1.89 1.17 18.46
CA LEU A 161 2.87 0.47 17.61
C LEU A 161 3.32 1.35 16.42
N GLN A 162 2.41 2.07 15.77
CA GLN A 162 2.78 3.00 14.71
C GLN A 162 3.73 4.10 15.22
N ASP A 163 3.44 4.68 16.40
CA ASP A 163 4.24 5.74 17.02
C ASP A 163 5.62 5.26 17.49
N ALA A 164 5.75 3.97 17.76
CA ALA A 164 7.01 3.35 18.18
C ALA A 164 7.96 3.01 17.01
N ILE A 165 7.51 3.14 15.75
CA ILE A 165 8.40 2.99 14.57
C ILE A 165 9.40 4.14 14.55
N ARG A 166 10.71 3.82 14.52
CA ARG A 166 11.77 4.84 14.46
C ARG A 166 12.53 4.74 13.15
N VAL A 167 13.12 5.86 12.76
CA VAL A 167 13.95 6.00 11.56
C VAL A 167 15.28 6.62 11.96
N GLU A 168 16.36 6.04 11.50
CA GLU A 168 17.72 6.54 11.65
C GLU A 168 18.34 6.69 10.27
N GLN A 169 18.62 7.93 9.87
CA GLN A 169 19.29 8.29 8.61
C GLN A 169 20.05 9.60 8.81
N ALA A 170 21.22 9.74 8.22
CA ALA A 170 22.08 10.93 8.39
C ALA A 170 21.42 12.23 7.94
N GLY A 171 20.48 12.15 6.99
CA GLY A 171 19.69 13.26 6.49
C GLY A 171 18.56 12.75 5.59
N ALA A 172 17.52 13.54 5.41
CA ALA A 172 16.37 13.13 4.57
C ALA A 172 16.68 13.13 3.06
N GLY A 173 17.74 13.85 2.64
CA GLY A 173 18.04 14.02 1.22
C GLY A 173 17.05 14.94 0.50
N LYS A 174 16.81 14.67 -0.78
CA LYS A 174 15.88 15.43 -1.64
C LYS A 174 15.05 14.50 -2.47
N PHE A 175 13.80 14.82 -2.68
CA PHE A 175 12.92 14.05 -3.58
C PHE A 175 12.86 14.74 -4.95
N GLU A 176 13.50 14.15 -5.93
CA GLU A 176 13.65 14.69 -7.28
C GLU A 176 13.37 13.56 -8.29
N VAL A 177 12.18 13.56 -8.86
CA VAL A 177 11.75 12.57 -9.87
C VAL A 177 11.43 13.29 -11.19
N PRO A 178 11.52 12.62 -12.32
CA PRO A 178 11.14 13.19 -13.61
C PRO A 178 9.69 13.70 -13.59
N ARG A 179 9.44 14.78 -14.30
CA ARG A 179 8.07 15.23 -14.53
C ARG A 179 7.43 14.36 -15.61
N TRP A 180 6.86 13.24 -15.20
CA TRP A 180 6.17 12.33 -16.11
C TRP A 180 4.92 12.98 -16.74
N ASP A 181 4.65 12.62 -18.02
CA ASP A 181 3.41 13.06 -18.68
C ASP A 181 2.22 12.20 -18.23
N PRO A 182 1.25 12.78 -17.49
CA PRO A 182 0.15 12.02 -16.92
C PRO A 182 -0.81 11.46 -17.97
N VAL A 183 -0.86 12.04 -19.17
CA VAL A 183 -1.75 11.58 -20.25
C VAL A 183 -1.24 10.27 -20.83
N SER A 184 0.03 10.21 -21.22
CA SER A 184 0.63 8.98 -21.72
C SER A 184 0.72 7.91 -20.63
N GLN A 185 1.03 8.28 -19.38
CA GLN A 185 1.02 7.36 -18.22
C GLN A 185 -0.35 6.69 -18.05
N LYS A 186 -1.43 7.48 -18.04
CA LYS A 186 -2.79 6.95 -17.94
C LYS A 186 -3.12 6.01 -19.10
N LYS A 187 -2.75 6.37 -20.33
CA LYS A 187 -2.98 5.55 -21.52
C LYS A 187 -2.34 4.16 -21.39
N ILE A 188 -1.08 4.09 -20.92
CA ILE A 188 -0.40 2.82 -20.71
C ILE A 188 -1.06 2.03 -19.57
N ARG A 189 -1.39 2.68 -18.44
CA ARG A 189 -2.08 2.03 -17.32
C ARG A 189 -3.42 1.43 -17.76
N ASP A 190 -4.23 2.15 -18.52
CA ASP A 190 -5.51 1.67 -19.01
C ASP A 190 -5.35 0.42 -19.90
N ALA A 191 -4.37 0.44 -20.81
CA ALA A 191 -4.07 -0.71 -21.68
C ALA A 191 -3.61 -1.94 -20.87
N LEU A 192 -2.71 -1.75 -19.89
CA LEU A 192 -2.25 -2.80 -19.01
C LEU A 192 -3.37 -3.34 -18.10
N SER A 193 -4.33 -2.49 -17.71
CA SER A 193 -5.49 -2.90 -16.92
C SER A 193 -6.41 -3.82 -17.71
N VAL A 194 -6.59 -3.59 -19.02
CA VAL A 194 -7.33 -4.51 -19.92
C VAL A 194 -6.64 -5.87 -19.97
N LEU A 195 -5.31 -5.90 -20.13
CA LEU A 195 -4.53 -7.14 -20.10
C LEU A 195 -4.60 -7.81 -18.73
N GLY A 196 -4.55 -7.02 -17.65
CA GLY A 196 -4.65 -7.49 -16.26
C GLY A 196 -5.95 -8.26 -15.96
N ALA A 197 -7.06 -7.88 -16.62
CA ALA A 197 -8.32 -8.60 -16.47
C ALA A 197 -8.28 -10.04 -17.02
N THR A 198 -7.30 -10.39 -17.86
CA THR A 198 -7.11 -11.74 -18.42
C THR A 198 -6.19 -12.61 -17.59
N VAL A 199 -5.56 -12.05 -16.57
CA VAL A 199 -4.56 -12.74 -15.72
C VAL A 199 -5.28 -13.45 -14.58
N PRO A 200 -5.11 -14.78 -14.40
CA PRO A 200 -5.88 -15.55 -13.43
C PRO A 200 -5.47 -15.30 -11.97
N ASP A 201 -4.24 -14.88 -11.73
CA ASP A 201 -3.65 -14.70 -10.40
C ASP A 201 -2.56 -13.62 -10.37
N SER A 202 -2.00 -13.35 -9.18
CA SER A 202 -0.91 -12.40 -8.98
C SER A 202 0.48 -13.05 -8.95
N LYS A 203 0.62 -14.33 -9.30
CA LYS A 203 1.90 -15.04 -9.26
C LYS A 203 2.93 -14.36 -10.16
N HIS A 204 4.15 -14.21 -9.63
CA HIS A 204 5.28 -13.56 -10.31
C HIS A 204 5.08 -12.08 -10.69
N MET A 205 4.08 -11.40 -10.08
CA MET A 205 3.90 -9.96 -10.26
C MET A 205 4.81 -9.15 -9.35
N PHE A 206 5.07 -9.65 -8.13
CA PHE A 206 5.78 -8.93 -7.05
C PHE A 206 6.90 -9.79 -6.48
N GLY A 207 7.92 -9.14 -5.93
CA GLY A 207 9.07 -9.81 -5.32
C GLY A 207 10.40 -9.23 -5.74
N THR A 208 11.46 -10.02 -5.61
CA THR A 208 12.80 -9.70 -6.10
C THR A 208 12.87 -9.78 -7.62
N SER A 209 13.94 -9.29 -8.22
CA SER A 209 14.17 -9.39 -9.67
C SER A 209 14.20 -10.85 -10.19
N GLN A 210 14.55 -11.82 -9.34
CA GLN A 210 14.54 -13.24 -9.69
C GLN A 210 13.16 -13.88 -9.57
N GLN A 211 12.27 -13.33 -8.74
CA GLN A 211 10.92 -13.87 -8.51
C GLN A 211 9.90 -13.38 -9.53
N VAL A 212 10.07 -12.16 -10.02
CA VAL A 212 9.12 -11.56 -10.95
C VAL A 212 9.34 -12.04 -12.39
N LYS A 213 8.25 -12.13 -13.18
CA LYS A 213 8.32 -12.29 -14.63
C LYS A 213 8.01 -10.93 -15.28
N PRO A 214 8.82 -10.44 -16.23
CA PRO A 214 8.72 -9.05 -16.74
C PRO A 214 7.31 -8.62 -17.14
N LEU A 215 6.61 -9.44 -17.94
CA LEU A 215 5.23 -9.13 -18.36
C LEU A 215 4.25 -9.11 -17.17
N ARG A 216 4.38 -10.07 -16.24
CA ARG A 216 3.53 -10.15 -15.04
C ARG A 216 3.80 -8.97 -14.12
N HIS A 217 5.06 -8.59 -13.96
CA HIS A 217 5.47 -7.45 -13.15
C HIS A 217 4.96 -6.12 -13.72
N LEU A 218 5.08 -5.94 -15.04
CA LEU A 218 4.54 -4.77 -15.73
C LEU A 218 3.02 -4.63 -15.53
N ILE A 219 2.28 -5.73 -15.72
CA ILE A 219 0.82 -5.75 -15.48
C ILE A 219 0.53 -5.50 -14.00
N GLY A 220 1.23 -6.17 -13.09
CA GLY A 220 1.08 -6.02 -11.64
C GLY A 220 1.26 -4.58 -11.17
N SER A 221 2.24 -3.87 -11.76
CA SER A 221 2.49 -2.46 -11.45
C SER A 221 1.32 -1.55 -11.83
N ALA A 222 0.55 -1.90 -12.86
CA ALA A 222 -0.63 -1.14 -13.29
C ALA A 222 -1.89 -1.46 -12.47
N VAL A 223 -2.11 -2.74 -12.12
CA VAL A 223 -3.41 -3.19 -11.56
C VAL A 223 -3.41 -3.41 -10.06
N ALA A 224 -2.22 -3.53 -9.44
CA ALA A 224 -2.09 -3.86 -8.01
C ALA A 224 -0.78 -3.34 -7.41
N TRP A 225 -0.43 -2.08 -7.71
CA TRP A 225 0.79 -1.47 -7.21
C TRP A 225 0.94 -1.62 -5.68
N GLY A 226 2.15 -1.95 -5.22
CA GLY A 226 2.44 -2.20 -3.80
C GLY A 226 1.98 -3.57 -3.30
N GLY A 227 1.61 -4.50 -4.22
CA GLY A 227 1.27 -5.87 -3.87
C GLY A 227 2.43 -6.60 -3.20
N ASN A 228 2.11 -7.60 -2.37
CA ASN A 228 3.12 -8.43 -1.73
C ASN A 228 3.61 -9.54 -2.67
N PRO A 229 4.86 -9.99 -2.52
CA PRO A 229 5.31 -11.27 -3.10
C PRO A 229 4.35 -12.41 -2.73
N GLU A 230 4.18 -13.39 -3.60
CA GLU A 230 3.24 -14.49 -3.36
C GLU A 230 3.58 -15.33 -2.11
N THR A 231 4.85 -15.38 -1.73
CA THR A 231 5.31 -16.01 -0.48
C THR A 231 4.87 -15.25 0.78
N GLU A 232 4.53 -13.96 0.64
CA GLU A 232 4.14 -13.08 1.74
C GLU A 232 2.62 -12.87 1.80
N ALA A 233 1.94 -12.92 0.64
CA ALA A 233 0.48 -12.91 0.60
C ALA A 233 -0.06 -13.54 -0.69
N ALA A 234 -0.99 -14.47 -0.54
CA ALA A 234 -1.76 -15.04 -1.64
C ALA A 234 -3.16 -14.42 -1.69
N TYR A 235 -3.65 -14.17 -2.91
CA TYR A 235 -4.94 -13.52 -3.16
C TYR A 235 -5.82 -14.41 -4.03
N LEU A 236 -7.01 -14.77 -3.53
CA LEU A 236 -8.00 -15.55 -4.26
C LEU A 236 -9.19 -14.66 -4.60
N ASN A 237 -9.41 -14.42 -5.90
CA ASN A 237 -10.55 -13.66 -6.38
C ASN A 237 -11.69 -14.66 -6.68
N VAL A 238 -12.83 -14.51 -6.01
CA VAL A 238 -13.98 -15.39 -6.19
C VAL A 238 -15.19 -14.60 -6.64
N THR A 239 -15.76 -15.00 -7.76
CA THR A 239 -17.04 -14.47 -8.24
C THR A 239 -18.07 -15.63 -8.20
N PRO A 240 -19.04 -15.58 -7.27
CA PRO A 240 -20.06 -16.62 -7.17
C PRO A 240 -20.88 -16.76 -8.44
N THR A 241 -21.32 -17.99 -8.75
CA THR A 241 -22.08 -18.28 -9.97
C THR A 241 -23.42 -17.53 -10.05
N ARG A 242 -24.04 -17.26 -8.88
CA ARG A 242 -25.22 -16.41 -8.75
C ARG A 242 -24.89 -15.20 -7.89
N ASN A 243 -24.34 -14.18 -8.49
CA ASN A 243 -24.02 -12.93 -7.79
C ASN A 243 -25.13 -11.86 -7.96
N ASP A 244 -26.38 -12.30 -7.89
CA ASP A 244 -27.59 -11.48 -8.05
C ASP A 244 -27.86 -10.52 -6.86
N GLY A 245 -27.17 -10.71 -5.73
CA GLY A 245 -27.33 -9.91 -4.51
C GLY A 245 -28.45 -10.41 -3.60
N THR A 246 -29.14 -11.47 -3.96
CA THR A 246 -30.29 -12.03 -3.22
C THR A 246 -30.06 -13.48 -2.83
N THR A 247 -29.40 -14.27 -3.66
CA THR A 247 -29.03 -15.67 -3.34
C THR A 247 -28.05 -15.67 -2.17
N LEU A 248 -28.44 -16.35 -1.09
CA LEU A 248 -27.60 -16.48 0.11
C LEU A 248 -26.51 -17.51 -0.11
N TYR A 249 -25.32 -17.24 0.39
CA TYR A 249 -24.19 -18.15 0.33
C TYR A 249 -23.63 -18.41 1.73
N ARG A 250 -22.99 -19.56 1.89
CA ARG A 250 -22.24 -19.92 3.09
C ARG A 250 -20.92 -20.56 2.72
N LEU A 251 -19.88 -20.25 3.47
CA LEU A 251 -18.65 -21.03 3.50
C LEU A 251 -18.30 -21.37 4.96
N THR A 252 -17.58 -22.45 5.15
CA THR A 252 -17.00 -22.79 6.47
C THR A 252 -15.52 -23.05 6.27
N VAL A 253 -14.71 -22.33 7.02
CA VAL A 253 -13.26 -22.48 6.99
C VAL A 253 -12.74 -22.97 8.34
N ARG A 254 -11.73 -23.84 8.30
CA ARG A 254 -11.07 -24.40 9.47
C ARG A 254 -9.58 -24.50 9.15
N GLU A 255 -8.73 -24.23 10.16
CA GLU A 255 -7.29 -24.47 10.09
C GLU A 255 -6.64 -23.95 8.80
N VAL A 256 -6.72 -22.64 8.58
CA VAL A 256 -6.06 -21.99 7.44
C VAL A 256 -4.55 -22.01 7.67
N PRO A 257 -3.74 -22.65 6.79
CA PRO A 257 -2.30 -22.80 6.98
C PRO A 257 -1.55 -21.51 6.59
N VAL A 258 -1.57 -20.54 7.50
CA VAL A 258 -0.87 -19.25 7.39
C VAL A 258 -0.20 -18.89 8.70
N ASP A 259 1.01 -18.35 8.65
CA ASP A 259 1.68 -17.79 9.84
C ASP A 259 1.20 -16.37 10.18
N GLY A 260 0.59 -15.68 9.23
CA GLY A 260 0.06 -14.34 9.42
C GLY A 260 -1.42 -14.38 9.82
N PHE A 261 -2.27 -13.98 8.91
CA PHE A 261 -3.73 -14.02 9.09
C PHE A 261 -4.41 -14.27 7.74
N TRP A 262 -5.67 -14.65 7.80
CA TRP A 262 -6.53 -14.70 6.61
C TRP A 262 -7.66 -13.67 6.72
N SER A 263 -8.17 -13.24 5.56
CA SER A 263 -9.35 -12.37 5.51
C SER A 263 -10.23 -12.65 4.30
N ILE A 264 -11.49 -12.24 4.42
CA ILE A 264 -12.47 -12.22 3.33
C ILE A 264 -13.04 -10.81 3.27
N THR A 265 -13.02 -10.18 2.10
CA THR A 265 -13.63 -8.86 1.87
C THR A 265 -14.58 -8.93 0.68
N VAL A 266 -15.80 -8.40 0.86
CA VAL A 266 -16.83 -8.33 -0.19
C VAL A 266 -16.74 -7.01 -0.96
N TYR A 267 -16.88 -7.10 -2.27
CA TYR A 267 -16.88 -5.96 -3.19
C TYR A 267 -18.05 -6.03 -4.16
N ASN A 268 -18.45 -4.89 -4.68
CA ASN A 268 -19.41 -4.79 -5.79
C ASN A 268 -18.75 -5.14 -7.13
N ALA A 269 -19.52 -5.11 -8.21
CA ALA A 269 -19.06 -5.42 -9.57
C ALA A 269 -17.88 -4.55 -10.05
N LYS A 270 -17.69 -3.36 -9.45
CA LYS A 270 -16.60 -2.44 -9.77
C LYS A 270 -15.37 -2.61 -8.87
N GLY A 271 -15.42 -3.54 -7.91
CA GLY A 271 -14.33 -3.79 -6.97
C GLY A 271 -14.26 -2.83 -5.78
N TYR A 272 -15.37 -2.18 -5.41
CA TYR A 272 -15.46 -1.31 -4.25
C TYR A 272 -16.36 -1.91 -3.17
N MET A 273 -16.05 -1.68 -1.92
CA MET A 273 -16.93 -1.95 -0.79
C MET A 273 -18.11 -0.99 -0.83
N GLU A 274 -19.33 -1.47 -0.54
CA GLU A 274 -20.53 -0.63 -0.49
C GLU A 274 -20.98 -0.41 0.96
N ALA A 275 -21.32 0.84 1.28
CA ALA A 275 -21.85 1.20 2.59
C ALA A 275 -23.09 0.38 2.93
N ASN A 276 -23.14 -0.16 4.14
CA ASN A 276 -24.27 -0.92 4.63
C ASN A 276 -24.53 -0.63 6.12
N LYS A 277 -25.77 -0.87 6.56
CA LYS A 277 -26.23 -0.53 7.91
C LYS A 277 -25.59 -1.36 9.04
N TYR A 278 -24.79 -2.37 8.70
CA TYR A 278 -24.12 -3.23 9.68
C TYR A 278 -22.63 -2.90 9.83
N ASP A 279 -22.12 -1.98 9.02
CA ASP A 279 -20.69 -1.64 8.89
C ASP A 279 -19.80 -2.89 8.67
N ALA A 280 -20.36 -3.90 7.99
CA ALA A 280 -19.75 -5.21 7.76
C ALA A 280 -19.28 -5.32 6.30
N TYR A 281 -17.97 -5.31 6.08
CA TYR A 281 -17.33 -5.32 4.76
C TYR A 281 -16.32 -6.43 4.61
N SER A 282 -15.67 -6.79 5.71
CA SER A 282 -14.64 -7.82 5.76
C SER A 282 -14.71 -8.60 7.07
N LEU A 283 -14.12 -9.79 7.03
CA LEU A 283 -13.85 -10.64 8.19
C LEU A 283 -12.42 -11.14 8.10
N ASN A 284 -11.76 -11.25 9.22
CA ASN A 284 -10.43 -11.84 9.28
C ASN A 284 -10.29 -12.77 10.51
N SER A 285 -9.13 -13.37 10.67
CA SER A 285 -8.88 -14.38 11.72
C SER A 285 -9.05 -13.86 13.15
N ILE A 286 -9.00 -12.52 13.39
CA ILE A 286 -9.21 -11.92 14.72
C ILE A 286 -10.64 -11.39 14.91
N THR A 287 -11.31 -10.92 13.86
CA THR A 287 -12.66 -10.36 13.93
C THR A 287 -13.76 -11.43 13.79
N ALA A 288 -13.42 -12.58 13.20
CA ALA A 288 -14.37 -13.67 12.97
C ALA A 288 -14.72 -14.42 14.27
N LYS A 289 -16.02 -14.61 14.51
CA LYS A 289 -16.50 -15.44 15.62
C LYS A 289 -16.33 -16.92 15.28
N LYS A 290 -15.51 -17.61 16.05
CA LYS A 290 -15.26 -19.06 15.94
C LYS A 290 -16.37 -19.86 16.61
N ARG A 291 -16.68 -21.04 16.06
CA ARG A 291 -17.51 -22.07 16.68
C ARG A 291 -16.72 -22.83 17.76
N LEU A 292 -17.41 -23.67 18.50
CA LEU A 292 -16.78 -24.51 19.55
C LEU A 292 -15.71 -25.48 18.98
N ASP A 293 -15.86 -25.90 17.73
CA ASP A 293 -14.90 -26.75 17.03
C ASP A 293 -13.78 -25.99 16.33
N GLY A 294 -13.65 -24.68 16.61
CA GLY A 294 -12.64 -23.80 16.02
C GLY A 294 -12.94 -23.33 14.59
N SER A 295 -13.98 -23.86 13.92
CA SER A 295 -14.34 -23.41 12.58
C SER A 295 -14.99 -22.03 12.56
N VAL A 296 -14.88 -21.34 11.44
CA VAL A 296 -15.54 -20.08 11.14
C VAL A 296 -16.55 -20.32 10.02
N ALA A 297 -17.83 -20.11 10.32
CA ALA A 297 -18.84 -20.08 9.27
C ALA A 297 -19.12 -18.63 8.88
N VAL A 298 -19.01 -18.34 7.60
CA VAL A 298 -19.31 -17.03 7.00
C VAL A 298 -20.57 -17.13 6.18
N GLN A 299 -21.51 -16.22 6.40
CA GLN A 299 -22.71 -16.08 5.59
C GLN A 299 -22.61 -14.84 4.73
N PHE A 300 -22.96 -14.96 3.46
CA PHE A 300 -23.07 -13.85 2.53
C PHE A 300 -24.53 -13.61 2.19
N GLY A 301 -25.00 -12.39 2.47
CA GLY A 301 -26.39 -11.98 2.31
C GLY A 301 -27.33 -12.38 3.45
N GLY A 302 -28.53 -11.80 3.46
CA GLY A 302 -29.53 -12.06 4.49
C GLY A 302 -29.15 -11.59 5.89
N CYS A 303 -28.21 -10.67 6.01
CA CYS A 303 -27.75 -10.15 7.29
C CYS A 303 -28.87 -9.40 8.02
N ASN A 304 -29.00 -9.64 9.32
CA ASN A 304 -30.02 -9.03 10.18
C ASN A 304 -29.45 -8.40 11.46
N GLY A 305 -28.10 -8.30 11.55
CA GLY A 305 -27.40 -7.79 12.73
C GLY A 305 -27.24 -8.81 13.87
N LYS A 306 -27.88 -10.00 13.78
CA LYS A 306 -27.79 -11.06 14.80
C LYS A 306 -26.97 -12.26 14.32
N ILE A 307 -26.85 -12.44 12.99
CA ILE A 307 -26.09 -13.54 12.39
C ILE A 307 -24.60 -13.22 12.49
N ALA A 308 -23.87 -14.05 13.21
CA ALA A 308 -22.42 -13.92 13.33
C ALA A 308 -21.74 -14.12 11.97
N ASN A 309 -20.67 -13.38 11.73
CA ASN A 309 -19.87 -13.46 10.49
C ASN A 309 -20.72 -13.29 9.21
N CYS A 310 -21.71 -12.40 9.24
CA CYS A 310 -22.54 -12.12 8.08
C CYS A 310 -21.99 -10.91 7.30
N LEU A 311 -21.72 -11.11 6.02
CA LEU A 311 -21.28 -10.09 5.08
C LEU A 311 -22.44 -9.74 4.12
N PRO A 312 -22.92 -8.49 4.09
CA PRO A 312 -23.92 -8.06 3.12
C PRO A 312 -23.40 -8.18 1.69
N ILE A 313 -24.30 -8.54 0.79
CA ILE A 313 -24.02 -8.67 -0.65
C ILE A 313 -24.94 -7.77 -1.47
N MET A 314 -24.53 -7.47 -2.68
CA MET A 314 -25.26 -6.65 -3.66
C MET A 314 -25.18 -7.29 -5.06
N LYS A 315 -25.96 -6.81 -6.01
CA LYS A 315 -25.91 -7.31 -7.39
C LYS A 315 -24.49 -7.14 -7.98
N GLY A 316 -23.96 -8.22 -8.54
CA GLY A 316 -22.62 -8.26 -9.12
C GLY A 316 -21.50 -8.41 -8.09
N TRP A 317 -21.82 -8.80 -6.86
CA TRP A 317 -20.83 -8.98 -5.81
C TRP A 317 -19.79 -10.06 -6.14
N ASN A 318 -18.63 -9.86 -5.58
CA ASN A 318 -17.52 -10.80 -5.58
C ASN A 318 -16.76 -10.63 -4.26
N TYR A 319 -15.86 -11.53 -3.95
CA TYR A 319 -15.03 -11.39 -2.77
C TYR A 319 -13.59 -11.79 -3.02
N ILE A 320 -12.70 -11.25 -2.19
CA ILE A 320 -11.29 -11.65 -2.15
C ILE A 320 -11.02 -12.34 -0.83
N VAL A 321 -10.34 -13.49 -0.91
CA VAL A 321 -9.64 -14.09 0.22
C VAL A 321 -8.20 -13.64 0.18
N ARG A 322 -7.68 -13.17 1.31
CA ARG A 322 -6.26 -12.83 1.50
C ARG A 322 -5.66 -13.78 2.51
N LEU A 323 -4.51 -14.35 2.19
CA LEU A 323 -3.78 -15.33 2.99
C LEU A 323 -2.38 -14.77 3.21
N TYR A 324 -2.11 -14.21 4.39
CA TYR A 324 -0.84 -13.58 4.71
C TYR A 324 0.13 -14.59 5.32
N ARG A 325 1.37 -14.62 4.82
CA ARG A 325 2.40 -15.62 5.11
C ARG A 325 1.87 -17.04 4.90
N PRO A 326 1.42 -17.34 3.66
CA PRO A 326 0.84 -18.65 3.35
C PRO A 326 1.90 -19.75 3.46
N HIS A 327 1.49 -20.89 3.98
CA HIS A 327 2.32 -22.09 3.98
C HIS A 327 2.47 -22.68 2.57
N PRO A 328 3.48 -23.57 2.35
CA PRO A 328 3.72 -24.18 1.05
C PRO A 328 2.49 -24.87 0.43
N GLU A 329 1.59 -25.41 1.26
CA GLU A 329 0.38 -26.13 0.83
C GLU A 329 -0.60 -25.21 0.07
N ILE A 330 -0.65 -23.93 0.44
CA ILE A 330 -1.43 -22.93 -0.30
C ILE A 330 -0.75 -22.59 -1.62
N LEU A 331 0.57 -22.38 -1.59
CA LEU A 331 1.33 -21.95 -2.76
C LEU A 331 1.38 -23.02 -3.86
N ASN A 332 1.47 -24.28 -3.47
CA ASN A 332 1.50 -25.44 -4.40
C ASN A 332 0.11 -25.99 -4.74
N GLY A 333 -0.96 -25.48 -4.06
CA GLY A 333 -2.35 -25.87 -4.35
C GLY A 333 -2.79 -27.20 -3.72
N THR A 334 -2.02 -27.80 -2.82
CA THR A 334 -2.44 -29.02 -2.09
C THR A 334 -3.46 -28.73 -1.00
N TRP A 335 -3.52 -27.49 -0.53
CA TRP A 335 -4.59 -26.95 0.30
C TRP A 335 -5.29 -25.81 -0.44
N VAL A 336 -6.62 -25.86 -0.51
CA VAL A 336 -7.45 -24.86 -1.20
C VAL A 336 -8.40 -24.23 -0.19
N PHE A 337 -8.46 -22.90 -0.19
CA PHE A 337 -9.45 -22.19 0.62
C PHE A 337 -10.87 -22.53 0.12
N PRO A 338 -11.81 -22.91 1.00
CA PRO A 338 -13.17 -23.28 0.59
C PRO A 338 -13.89 -22.12 -0.07
N GLU A 339 -14.65 -22.41 -1.13
CA GLU A 339 -15.50 -21.43 -1.78
C GLU A 339 -16.89 -21.37 -1.11
N ALA A 340 -17.56 -20.22 -1.29
CA ALA A 340 -18.91 -20.04 -0.81
C ALA A 340 -19.90 -20.84 -1.67
N GLU A 341 -20.77 -21.61 -1.03
CA GLU A 341 -21.82 -22.40 -1.68
C GLU A 341 -23.19 -21.75 -1.47
N PRO A 342 -24.10 -21.80 -2.47
CA PRO A 342 -25.46 -21.28 -2.31
C PRO A 342 -26.22 -22.07 -1.24
N MET A 343 -26.92 -21.34 -0.37
CA MET A 343 -27.81 -21.95 0.61
C MET A 343 -29.10 -22.40 -0.07
N LYS A 344 -29.58 -23.58 0.29
CA LYS A 344 -30.87 -24.14 -0.18
C LYS A 344 -32.05 -23.44 0.49
#